data_c5626be52fb17e91a31d1893e13556ad
#
_entry.id   c5626be52fb17e91a31d1893e13556ad
#
_cell.length_a   1.000
_cell.length_b   1.000
_cell.length_c   1.000
_cell.angle_alpha   90.00
_cell.angle_beta   90.00
_cell.angle_gamma   90.00
#
_symmetry.space_group_name_H-M   'P 1'
#
loop_
_entity.id
_entity.type
_entity.pdbx_description
1 polymer ?
#
loop_
_entity_poly.entity_id
_entity_poly.type
_entity_poly.pdbx_seq_one_letter_code
_entity_poly.pdbx_strand_id
1 'polypeptide(L)'
;MMKKRLRAFTILMLAVASLTLSGLVLAGELSQFTAGKVQKAYELQQEAKVPEAIKMLSGLELDRPFEQAFVNRMLGVLYWQYGQTGKAIAKLKLAVDSGLLEDSQAWITQRMLADLYMTEESYSNALKYYYPLTNNIPNNEKADDLWLRITQAHYQKQQWKSVLKSIKAYERVTHKDSLAPLTMKLGAQLQLRHWKGSVPTLKRLIAVEPDNRNWWMQLTSSYMRLDRPADALSILAIAKRDGIVFSTQDTLMMAQLYAQQGIPEVAAQLLSDLSGKQKNEETTVYEARYWQMAKEWDNAIAGWRRASELDNKHRWHLAQLLLQQEHYQAALRELNKVNRSGRTADIELAKARAFYKLSQFDNALMHAKRADEYQPSEQAKSWIHYLSVKVKLSAEHSDRQENS
;
A
#
# COMPACT_ATOMS: atom_id res chain seq x y z
N MET A 1 -23.30 -9.41 -5.64
CA MET A 1 -23.88 -9.05 -6.96
C MET A 1 -25.12 -8.14 -6.87
N MET A 2 -26.08 -8.38 -5.99
CA MET A 2 -27.33 -7.60 -5.84
C MET A 2 -27.12 -6.12 -5.47
N LYS A 3 -26.18 -5.74 -4.59
CA LYS A 3 -25.90 -4.35 -4.21
C LYS A 3 -25.27 -3.48 -5.32
N LYS A 4 -24.54 -4.09 -6.28
CA LYS A 4 -24.01 -3.36 -7.47
C LYS A 4 -25.13 -3.01 -8.47
N ARG A 5 -26.13 -3.90 -8.63
CA ARG A 5 -27.29 -3.65 -9.48
C ARG A 5 -28.20 -2.53 -8.94
N LEU A 6 -28.32 -2.43 -7.59
CA LEU A 6 -29.18 -1.39 -6.97
C LEU A 6 -28.60 0.04 -7.13
N ARG A 7 -27.26 0.22 -7.11
CA ARG A 7 -26.63 1.54 -7.33
C ARG A 7 -26.66 1.98 -8.81
N ALA A 8 -26.58 1.06 -9.75
CA ALA A 8 -26.81 1.34 -11.17
C ALA A 8 -28.26 1.74 -11.44
N PHE A 9 -29.20 1.17 -10.69
CA PHE A 9 -30.64 1.46 -10.80
C PHE A 9 -30.99 2.90 -10.38
N THR A 10 -30.38 3.45 -9.34
CA THR A 10 -30.64 4.82 -8.86
C THR A 10 -30.11 5.91 -9.80
N ILE A 11 -29.01 5.69 -10.47
CA ILE A 11 -28.40 6.69 -11.38
C ILE A 11 -29.15 6.75 -12.72
N LEU A 12 -29.73 5.66 -13.17
CA LEU A 12 -30.44 5.61 -14.45
C LEU A 12 -31.93 5.98 -14.31
N MET A 13 -32.52 5.89 -13.09
CA MET A 13 -33.88 6.41 -12.85
C MET A 13 -33.95 7.93 -13.08
N LEU A 14 -32.88 8.68 -12.86
CA LEU A 14 -32.80 10.11 -13.19
C LEU A 14 -32.80 10.38 -14.71
N ALA A 15 -32.25 9.46 -15.52
CA ALA A 15 -32.28 9.59 -16.98
C ALA A 15 -33.66 9.27 -17.59
N VAL A 16 -34.46 8.47 -16.90
CA VAL A 16 -35.86 8.16 -17.33
C VAL A 16 -36.81 9.30 -16.98
N ALA A 17 -36.58 10.01 -15.87
CA ALA A 17 -37.42 11.15 -15.48
C ALA A 17 -37.30 12.36 -16.41
N SER A 18 -36.20 12.52 -17.14
CA SER A 18 -36.01 13.58 -18.12
C SER A 18 -36.74 13.35 -19.47
N LEU A 19 -37.31 12.15 -19.66
CA LEU A 19 -38.11 11.83 -20.85
C LEU A 19 -39.52 12.45 -20.86
N THR A 20 -39.97 12.97 -19.72
CA THR A 20 -41.36 13.40 -19.55
C THR A 20 -41.68 14.81 -20.06
N LEU A 21 -40.68 15.68 -20.31
CA LEU A 21 -40.91 17.06 -20.76
C LEU A 21 -40.70 17.27 -22.24
N SER A 22 -40.18 16.28 -22.99
CA SER A 22 -39.87 16.41 -24.43
C SER A 22 -41.03 16.02 -25.36
N GLY A 23 -42.16 15.61 -24.81
CA GLY A 23 -43.27 15.06 -25.62
C GLY A 23 -43.94 16.05 -26.58
N LEU A 24 -43.75 17.35 -26.39
CA LEU A 24 -44.43 18.37 -27.23
C LEU A 24 -43.61 18.86 -28.43
N VAL A 25 -42.26 18.73 -28.38
CA VAL A 25 -41.41 19.22 -29.49
C VAL A 25 -41.19 18.13 -30.56
N LEU A 26 -41.31 16.86 -30.21
CA LEU A 26 -41.05 15.71 -31.09
C LEU A 26 -42.23 15.39 -32.05
N ALA A 27 -43.38 16.00 -31.86
CA ALA A 27 -44.55 15.75 -32.70
C ALA A 27 -44.40 16.22 -34.19
N GLY A 28 -43.36 17.02 -34.49
CA GLY A 28 -43.10 17.47 -35.86
C GLY A 28 -42.28 16.50 -36.72
N GLU A 29 -41.54 15.57 -36.15
CA GLU A 29 -40.62 14.70 -36.91
C GLU A 29 -41.07 13.23 -36.99
N LEU A 30 -41.83 12.72 -36.01
CA LEU A 30 -42.47 11.42 -36.07
C LEU A 30 -43.79 11.47 -36.85
N SER A 31 -44.08 10.48 -37.66
CA SER A 31 -45.42 10.31 -38.21
C SER A 31 -46.44 10.08 -37.08
N GLN A 32 -47.69 10.48 -37.32
CA GLN A 32 -48.75 10.30 -36.34
C GLN A 32 -48.90 8.84 -35.90
N PHE A 33 -48.69 7.90 -36.84
CA PHE A 33 -48.69 6.46 -36.54
C PHE A 33 -47.57 6.08 -35.55
N THR A 34 -46.32 6.46 -35.85
CA THR A 34 -45.16 6.14 -35.02
C THR A 34 -45.26 6.83 -33.64
N ALA A 35 -45.68 8.09 -33.60
CA ALA A 35 -45.90 8.82 -32.37
C ALA A 35 -46.92 8.13 -31.46
N GLY A 36 -48.05 7.67 -31.98
CA GLY A 36 -49.04 6.91 -31.23
C GLY A 36 -48.53 5.59 -30.70
N LYS A 37 -47.70 4.87 -31.46
CA LYS A 37 -47.06 3.62 -30.99
C LYS A 37 -46.01 3.87 -29.91
N VAL A 38 -45.23 4.89 -30.05
CA VAL A 38 -44.24 5.34 -29.05
C VAL A 38 -44.93 5.72 -27.73
N GLN A 39 -46.00 6.51 -27.81
CA GLN A 39 -46.81 6.89 -26.64
C GLN A 39 -47.38 5.65 -25.94
N LYS A 40 -47.93 4.70 -26.67
CA LYS A 40 -48.50 3.46 -26.12
C LYS A 40 -47.41 2.58 -25.48
N ALA A 41 -46.21 2.50 -26.10
CA ALA A 41 -45.08 1.78 -25.49
C ALA A 41 -44.61 2.43 -24.18
N TYR A 42 -44.65 3.75 -24.11
CA TYR A 42 -44.35 4.49 -22.91
C TYR A 42 -45.36 4.19 -21.77
N GLU A 43 -46.68 4.18 -22.10
CA GLU A 43 -47.72 3.79 -21.15
C GLU A 43 -47.50 2.35 -20.62
N LEU A 44 -47.23 1.39 -21.52
CA LEU A 44 -46.93 0.01 -21.13
C LEU A 44 -45.68 -0.10 -20.24
N GLN A 45 -44.67 0.72 -20.52
CA GLN A 45 -43.48 0.82 -19.65
C GLN A 45 -43.83 1.31 -18.25
N GLN A 46 -44.71 2.32 -18.13
CA GLN A 46 -45.17 2.83 -16.84
C GLN A 46 -46.01 1.80 -16.07
N GLU A 47 -46.79 0.99 -16.81
CA GLU A 47 -47.54 -0.13 -16.23
C GLU A 47 -46.68 -1.37 -15.91
N ALA A 48 -45.34 -1.27 -16.01
CA ALA A 48 -44.39 -2.38 -15.86
C ALA A 48 -44.59 -3.54 -16.90
N LYS A 49 -45.31 -3.31 -17.98
CA LYS A 49 -45.55 -4.26 -19.10
C LYS A 49 -44.46 -4.13 -20.16
N VAL A 50 -43.19 -4.21 -19.75
CA VAL A 50 -42.03 -3.99 -20.64
C VAL A 50 -41.98 -5.00 -21.81
N PRO A 51 -42.28 -6.31 -21.62
CA PRO A 51 -42.30 -7.26 -22.75
C PRO A 51 -43.29 -6.90 -23.85
N GLU A 52 -44.47 -6.41 -23.50
CA GLU A 52 -45.49 -5.97 -24.45
C GLU A 52 -45.06 -4.73 -25.23
N ALA A 53 -44.43 -3.77 -24.53
CA ALA A 53 -43.86 -2.59 -25.18
C ALA A 53 -42.78 -2.99 -26.21
N ILE A 54 -41.87 -3.91 -25.82
CA ILE A 54 -40.84 -4.45 -26.71
C ILE A 54 -41.46 -5.13 -27.94
N LYS A 55 -42.41 -6.02 -27.71
CA LYS A 55 -43.09 -6.76 -28.81
C LYS A 55 -43.72 -5.80 -29.80
N MET A 56 -44.44 -4.79 -29.30
CA MET A 56 -45.12 -3.80 -30.10
C MET A 56 -44.13 -2.97 -30.95
N LEU A 57 -43.07 -2.41 -30.33
CA LEU A 57 -42.10 -1.59 -31.06
C LEU A 57 -41.19 -2.38 -31.99
N SER A 58 -40.86 -3.63 -31.64
CA SER A 58 -40.00 -4.49 -32.48
C SER A 58 -40.70 -5.00 -33.74
N GLY A 59 -42.01 -4.98 -33.75
CA GLY A 59 -42.82 -5.36 -34.91
C GLY A 59 -43.19 -4.21 -35.87
N LEU A 60 -42.66 -3.01 -35.63
CA LEU A 60 -42.93 -1.86 -36.53
C LEU A 60 -42.05 -1.94 -37.76
N GLU A 61 -42.67 -1.82 -38.92
CA GLU A 61 -41.99 -1.56 -40.18
C GLU A 61 -41.94 -0.05 -40.38
N LEU A 62 -40.74 0.52 -40.40
CA LEU A 62 -40.51 1.96 -40.44
C LEU A 62 -39.62 2.31 -41.65
N ASP A 63 -40.11 3.15 -42.52
CA ASP A 63 -39.40 3.59 -43.73
C ASP A 63 -38.54 4.83 -43.48
N ARG A 64 -38.90 5.66 -42.49
CA ARG A 64 -38.22 6.93 -42.20
C ARG A 64 -37.01 6.68 -41.29
N PRO A 65 -35.79 7.04 -41.71
CA PRO A 65 -34.56 6.78 -40.94
C PRO A 65 -34.57 7.40 -39.52
N PHE A 66 -35.14 8.60 -39.36
CA PHE A 66 -35.26 9.22 -38.02
C PHE A 66 -36.16 8.41 -37.08
N GLU A 67 -37.32 7.92 -37.60
CA GLU A 67 -38.23 7.08 -36.80
C GLU A 67 -37.56 5.77 -36.39
N GLN A 68 -36.79 5.17 -37.28
CA GLN A 68 -35.99 3.97 -36.96
C GLN A 68 -34.99 4.25 -35.86
N ALA A 69 -34.26 5.37 -35.90
CA ALA A 69 -33.31 5.77 -34.89
C ALA A 69 -33.99 5.97 -33.52
N PHE A 70 -35.13 6.68 -33.53
CA PHE A 70 -35.90 6.97 -32.31
C PHE A 70 -36.46 5.68 -31.66
N VAL A 71 -37.07 4.80 -32.46
CA VAL A 71 -37.63 3.53 -31.99
C VAL A 71 -36.50 2.59 -31.51
N ASN A 72 -35.36 2.55 -32.21
CA ASN A 72 -34.21 1.77 -31.76
C ASN A 72 -33.67 2.28 -30.44
N ARG A 73 -33.63 3.60 -30.20
CA ARG A 73 -33.28 4.18 -28.91
C ARG A 73 -34.24 3.67 -27.82
N MET A 74 -35.55 3.76 -28.06
CA MET A 74 -36.55 3.33 -27.08
C MET A 74 -36.50 1.82 -26.83
N LEU A 75 -36.36 1.01 -27.84
CA LEU A 75 -36.14 -0.44 -27.71
C LEU A 75 -34.89 -0.75 -26.93
N GLY A 76 -33.81 0.00 -27.12
CA GLY A 76 -32.58 -0.14 -26.37
C GLY A 76 -32.80 0.06 -24.86
N VAL A 77 -33.53 1.10 -24.45
CA VAL A 77 -33.92 1.36 -23.06
C VAL A 77 -34.78 0.22 -22.50
N LEU A 78 -35.81 -0.20 -23.23
CA LEU A 78 -36.71 -1.27 -22.82
C LEU A 78 -36.00 -2.61 -22.69
N TYR A 79 -35.11 -2.99 -23.61
CA TYR A 79 -34.32 -4.22 -23.51
C TYR A 79 -33.38 -4.18 -22.29
N TRP A 80 -32.79 -3.03 -22.01
CA TRP A 80 -31.97 -2.87 -20.83
C TRP A 80 -32.78 -3.07 -19.52
N GLN A 81 -33.97 -2.43 -19.43
CA GLN A 81 -34.88 -2.62 -18.28
C GLN A 81 -35.33 -4.08 -18.13
N TYR A 82 -35.54 -4.76 -19.24
CA TYR A 82 -35.90 -6.18 -19.25
C TYR A 82 -34.70 -7.12 -18.98
N GLY A 83 -33.49 -6.57 -18.76
CA GLY A 83 -32.29 -7.35 -18.45
C GLY A 83 -31.61 -8.00 -19.67
N GLN A 84 -32.00 -7.64 -20.89
CA GLN A 84 -31.42 -8.13 -22.14
C GLN A 84 -30.34 -7.19 -22.65
N THR A 85 -29.22 -7.05 -21.91
CA THR A 85 -28.14 -6.07 -22.16
C THR A 85 -27.58 -6.15 -23.56
N GLY A 86 -27.34 -7.34 -24.11
CA GLY A 86 -26.83 -7.50 -25.49
C GLY A 86 -27.76 -6.92 -26.55
N LYS A 87 -29.09 -7.11 -26.43
CA LYS A 87 -30.08 -6.51 -27.32
C LYS A 87 -30.18 -5.01 -27.11
N ALA A 88 -30.09 -4.54 -25.88
CA ALA A 88 -30.05 -3.12 -25.54
C ALA A 88 -28.90 -2.42 -26.28
N ILE A 89 -27.69 -2.97 -26.16
CA ILE A 89 -26.49 -2.47 -26.85
C ILE A 89 -26.69 -2.43 -28.37
N ALA A 90 -27.20 -3.53 -28.94
CA ALA A 90 -27.43 -3.60 -30.40
C ALA A 90 -28.38 -2.50 -30.87
N LYS A 91 -29.50 -2.26 -30.17
CA LYS A 91 -30.49 -1.25 -30.53
C LYS A 91 -30.01 0.17 -30.29
N LEU A 92 -29.35 0.45 -29.14
CA LEU A 92 -28.75 1.77 -28.87
C LEU A 92 -27.63 2.09 -29.87
N LYS A 93 -26.84 1.08 -30.26
CA LYS A 93 -25.80 1.27 -31.26
C LYS A 93 -26.37 1.70 -32.61
N LEU A 94 -27.46 1.05 -33.08
CA LEU A 94 -28.15 1.46 -34.30
C LEU A 94 -28.66 2.90 -34.20
N ALA A 95 -29.22 3.28 -33.09
CA ALA A 95 -29.71 4.64 -32.84
C ALA A 95 -28.57 5.69 -32.85
N VAL A 96 -27.46 5.41 -32.19
CA VAL A 96 -26.30 6.33 -32.12
C VAL A 96 -25.60 6.41 -33.49
N ASP A 97 -25.35 5.27 -34.15
CA ASP A 97 -24.60 5.22 -35.39
C ASP A 97 -25.40 5.84 -36.58
N SER A 98 -26.72 6.01 -36.45
CA SER A 98 -27.52 6.71 -37.45
C SER A 98 -27.15 8.19 -37.58
N GLY A 99 -26.67 8.81 -36.46
CA GLY A 99 -26.38 10.24 -36.41
C GLY A 99 -27.61 11.16 -36.51
N LEU A 100 -28.83 10.59 -36.43
CA LEU A 100 -30.09 11.30 -36.66
C LEU A 100 -30.78 11.76 -35.36
N LEU A 101 -30.30 11.35 -34.20
CA LEU A 101 -30.82 11.84 -32.92
C LEU A 101 -30.34 13.27 -32.68
N GLU A 102 -31.20 14.08 -32.07
CA GLU A 102 -30.88 15.46 -31.76
C GLU A 102 -30.07 15.61 -30.49
N ASP A 103 -29.31 16.66 -30.43
CA ASP A 103 -28.35 17.10 -29.38
C ASP A 103 -28.40 16.40 -28.02
N SER A 104 -29.35 16.73 -27.17
CA SER A 104 -29.43 16.15 -25.82
C SER A 104 -29.80 14.67 -25.83
N GLN A 105 -30.64 14.25 -26.76
CA GLN A 105 -31.04 12.84 -26.93
C GLN A 105 -29.89 12.01 -27.50
N ALA A 106 -29.15 12.54 -28.46
CA ALA A 106 -27.94 11.90 -28.99
C ALA A 106 -26.93 11.68 -27.88
N TRP A 107 -26.63 12.73 -27.11
CA TRP A 107 -25.68 12.68 -26.02
C TRP A 107 -26.06 11.64 -24.96
N ILE A 108 -27.31 11.67 -24.46
CA ILE A 108 -27.81 10.72 -23.43
C ILE A 108 -27.78 9.29 -23.97
N THR A 109 -28.19 9.07 -25.22
CA THR A 109 -28.22 7.74 -25.83
C THR A 109 -26.81 7.17 -25.99
N GLN A 110 -25.89 7.99 -26.48
CA GLN A 110 -24.48 7.60 -26.61
C GLN A 110 -23.84 7.35 -25.24
N ARG A 111 -24.17 8.16 -24.22
CA ARG A 111 -23.75 7.97 -22.84
C ARG A 111 -24.23 6.62 -22.30
N MET A 112 -25.52 6.32 -22.48
CA MET A 112 -26.11 5.06 -22.05
C MET A 112 -25.44 3.85 -22.74
N LEU A 113 -25.20 3.94 -24.04
CA LEU A 113 -24.48 2.90 -24.78
C LEU A 113 -23.06 2.65 -24.21
N ALA A 114 -22.34 3.74 -23.91
CA ALA A 114 -21.02 3.65 -23.31
C ALA A 114 -21.06 3.02 -21.91
N ASP A 115 -22.06 3.38 -21.08
CA ASP A 115 -22.27 2.83 -19.75
C ASP A 115 -22.60 1.32 -19.78
N LEU A 116 -23.38 0.87 -20.79
CA LEU A 116 -23.64 -0.55 -20.99
C LEU A 116 -22.37 -1.31 -21.40
N TYR A 117 -21.55 -0.75 -22.27
CA TYR A 117 -20.25 -1.34 -22.59
C TYR A 117 -19.32 -1.41 -21.38
N MET A 118 -19.37 -0.43 -20.45
CA MET A 118 -18.66 -0.51 -19.18
C MET A 118 -19.14 -1.69 -18.33
N THR A 119 -20.45 -1.90 -18.26
CA THR A 119 -21.06 -2.99 -17.50
C THR A 119 -20.69 -4.37 -18.04
N GLU A 120 -20.60 -4.48 -19.38
CA GLU A 120 -20.17 -5.69 -20.10
C GLU A 120 -18.63 -5.82 -20.17
N GLU A 121 -17.89 -5.01 -19.42
CA GLU A 121 -16.42 -4.99 -19.37
C GLU A 121 -15.75 -4.73 -20.74
N SER A 122 -16.53 -4.25 -21.71
CA SER A 122 -16.07 -3.91 -23.05
C SER A 122 -15.49 -2.49 -23.09
N TYR A 123 -14.46 -2.26 -22.27
CA TYR A 123 -13.89 -0.94 -21.99
C TYR A 123 -13.42 -0.19 -23.25
N SER A 124 -12.93 -0.90 -24.25
CA SER A 124 -12.52 -0.28 -25.52
C SER A 124 -13.69 0.35 -26.26
N ASN A 125 -14.83 -0.35 -26.32
CA ASN A 125 -16.05 0.17 -26.89
C ASN A 125 -16.64 1.29 -26.03
N ALA A 126 -16.62 1.14 -24.69
CA ALA A 126 -17.03 2.21 -23.79
C ALA A 126 -16.27 3.51 -24.07
N LEU A 127 -14.94 3.46 -24.16
CA LEU A 127 -14.08 4.62 -24.45
C LEU A 127 -14.37 5.22 -25.83
N LYS A 128 -14.66 4.39 -26.85
CA LYS A 128 -15.03 4.86 -28.20
C LYS A 128 -16.24 5.79 -28.14
N TYR A 129 -17.23 5.47 -27.30
CA TYR A 129 -18.46 6.25 -27.17
C TYR A 129 -18.37 7.34 -26.10
N TYR A 130 -17.54 7.22 -25.05
CA TYR A 130 -17.36 8.28 -24.06
C TYR A 130 -16.59 9.49 -24.59
N TYR A 131 -15.50 9.30 -25.33
CA TYR A 131 -14.63 10.41 -25.73
C TYR A 131 -15.35 11.48 -26.56
N PRO A 132 -16.18 11.16 -27.58
CA PRO A 132 -16.91 12.19 -28.32
C PRO A 132 -17.83 13.05 -27.45
N LEU A 133 -18.37 12.48 -26.35
CA LEU A 133 -19.24 13.20 -25.42
C LEU A 133 -18.50 14.33 -24.66
N THR A 134 -17.18 14.30 -24.58
CA THR A 134 -16.41 15.34 -23.89
C THR A 134 -16.31 16.65 -24.67
N ASN A 135 -16.64 16.65 -25.96
CA ASN A 135 -16.56 17.82 -26.83
C ASN A 135 -17.73 18.79 -26.63
N ASN A 136 -18.91 18.26 -26.29
CA ASN A 136 -20.11 19.06 -26.10
C ASN A 136 -20.97 18.43 -24.97
N ILE A 137 -20.70 18.84 -23.74
CA ILE A 137 -21.39 18.34 -22.54
C ILE A 137 -22.59 19.25 -22.29
N PRO A 138 -23.84 18.74 -22.26
CA PRO A 138 -25.03 19.53 -21.97
C PRO A 138 -24.94 20.14 -20.56
N ASN A 139 -25.51 21.33 -20.34
CA ASN A 139 -25.45 22.07 -19.09
C ASN A 139 -26.04 21.30 -17.87
N ASN A 140 -26.97 20.40 -18.12
CA ASN A 140 -27.59 19.54 -17.09
C ASN A 140 -26.79 18.26 -16.81
N GLU A 141 -25.68 18.02 -17.52
CA GLU A 141 -24.84 16.84 -17.36
C GLU A 141 -23.53 17.17 -16.60
N LYS A 142 -23.02 16.19 -15.90
CA LYS A 142 -21.84 16.36 -15.05
C LYS A 142 -20.57 15.94 -15.79
N ALA A 143 -19.75 16.93 -16.10
CA ALA A 143 -18.47 16.71 -16.78
C ALA A 143 -17.50 15.85 -15.94
N ASP A 144 -17.51 16.01 -14.62
CA ASP A 144 -16.66 15.24 -13.69
C ASP A 144 -17.04 13.76 -13.69
N ASP A 145 -18.34 13.42 -13.69
CA ASP A 145 -18.78 12.03 -13.78
C ASP A 145 -18.35 11.36 -15.09
N LEU A 146 -18.46 12.08 -16.22
CA LEU A 146 -17.99 11.57 -17.52
C LEU A 146 -16.48 11.28 -17.50
N TRP A 147 -15.66 12.22 -17.02
CA TRP A 147 -14.22 12.01 -16.93
C TRP A 147 -13.84 10.91 -15.96
N LEU A 148 -14.61 10.74 -14.88
CA LEU A 148 -14.42 9.65 -13.92
C LEU A 148 -14.64 8.28 -14.59
N ARG A 149 -15.69 8.13 -15.40
CA ARG A 149 -15.97 6.90 -16.16
C ARG A 149 -14.90 6.59 -17.20
N ILE A 150 -14.43 7.59 -17.94
CA ILE A 150 -13.28 7.45 -18.84
C ILE A 150 -12.05 6.97 -18.08
N THR A 151 -11.80 7.54 -16.90
CA THR A 151 -10.68 7.14 -16.03
C THR A 151 -10.84 5.70 -15.57
N GLN A 152 -12.02 5.30 -15.13
CA GLN A 152 -12.33 3.92 -14.74
C GLN A 152 -12.08 2.93 -15.88
N ALA A 153 -12.54 3.24 -17.11
CA ALA A 153 -12.31 2.40 -18.28
C ALA A 153 -10.81 2.22 -18.58
N HIS A 154 -10.03 3.29 -18.54
CA HIS A 154 -8.58 3.21 -18.71
C HIS A 154 -7.90 2.45 -17.57
N TYR A 155 -8.38 2.61 -16.33
CA TYR A 155 -7.84 1.91 -15.17
C TYR A 155 -8.03 0.39 -15.29
N GLN A 156 -9.23 -0.05 -15.68
CA GLN A 156 -9.52 -1.46 -15.93
C GLN A 156 -8.66 -2.06 -17.07
N LYS A 157 -8.34 -1.25 -18.06
CA LYS A 157 -7.43 -1.62 -19.15
C LYS A 157 -5.94 -1.50 -18.78
N GLN A 158 -5.61 -1.11 -17.54
CA GLN A 158 -4.24 -0.86 -17.08
C GLN A 158 -3.46 0.16 -17.94
N GLN A 159 -4.16 1.08 -18.55
CA GLN A 159 -3.60 2.14 -19.40
C GLN A 159 -3.19 3.34 -18.55
N TRP A 160 -2.16 3.15 -17.70
CA TRP A 160 -1.79 4.06 -16.62
C TRP A 160 -1.52 5.50 -17.06
N LYS A 161 -0.87 5.70 -18.22
CA LYS A 161 -0.65 7.05 -18.76
C LYS A 161 -1.98 7.73 -19.12
N SER A 162 -2.92 6.98 -19.68
CA SER A 162 -4.26 7.48 -20.03
C SER A 162 -5.09 7.77 -18.77
N VAL A 163 -4.96 6.96 -17.71
CA VAL A 163 -5.55 7.25 -16.40
C VAL A 163 -5.09 8.61 -15.89
N LEU A 164 -3.79 8.91 -15.90
CA LEU A 164 -3.28 10.21 -15.45
C LEU A 164 -3.74 11.37 -16.33
N LYS A 165 -3.90 11.14 -17.64
CA LYS A 165 -4.42 12.16 -18.57
C LYS A 165 -5.91 12.46 -18.30
N SER A 166 -6.73 11.43 -18.12
CA SER A 166 -8.16 11.60 -17.82
C SER A 166 -8.41 12.16 -16.43
N ILE A 167 -7.63 11.78 -15.42
CA ILE A 167 -7.65 12.40 -14.09
C ILE A 167 -7.32 13.89 -14.15
N LYS A 168 -6.33 14.29 -14.95
CA LYS A 168 -6.03 15.72 -15.14
C LYS A 168 -7.20 16.48 -15.75
N ALA A 169 -7.96 15.87 -16.65
CA ALA A 169 -9.19 16.47 -17.19
C ALA A 169 -10.31 16.54 -16.13
N TYR A 170 -10.48 15.47 -15.35
CA TYR A 170 -11.39 15.45 -14.20
C TYR A 170 -11.09 16.59 -13.22
N GLU A 171 -9.80 16.77 -12.82
CA GLU A 171 -9.36 17.80 -11.88
C GLU A 171 -9.50 19.25 -12.39
N ARG A 172 -9.76 19.45 -13.70
CA ARG A 172 -10.07 20.77 -14.28
C ARG A 172 -11.52 21.17 -14.11
N VAL A 173 -12.40 20.20 -14.00
CA VAL A 173 -13.86 20.41 -13.94
C VAL A 173 -14.42 20.26 -12.52
N THR A 174 -13.63 19.76 -11.58
CA THR A 174 -14.01 19.66 -10.17
C THR A 174 -12.82 19.96 -9.26
N HIS A 175 -13.09 20.68 -8.17
CA HIS A 175 -12.08 21.02 -7.16
C HIS A 175 -12.28 20.21 -5.86
N LYS A 176 -13.29 19.34 -5.82
CA LYS A 176 -13.57 18.53 -4.64
C LYS A 176 -12.77 17.25 -4.67
N ASP A 177 -11.96 17.03 -3.64
CA ASP A 177 -11.26 15.77 -3.45
C ASP A 177 -12.25 14.67 -3.08
N SER A 178 -12.09 13.53 -3.75
CA SER A 178 -12.83 12.32 -3.44
C SER A 178 -11.93 11.08 -3.58
N LEU A 179 -12.28 10.05 -2.84
CA LEU A 179 -11.45 8.86 -2.68
C LEU A 179 -11.21 8.15 -4.03
N ALA A 180 -12.26 7.93 -4.82
CA ALA A 180 -12.19 7.13 -6.03
C ALA A 180 -11.20 7.68 -7.09
N PRO A 181 -11.26 8.95 -7.53
CA PRO A 181 -10.30 9.47 -8.50
C PRO A 181 -8.87 9.55 -7.92
N LEU A 182 -8.71 9.87 -6.63
CA LEU A 182 -7.39 9.94 -5.99
C LEU A 182 -6.74 8.56 -5.89
N THR A 183 -7.48 7.51 -5.56
CA THR A 183 -6.95 6.13 -5.51
C THR A 183 -6.57 5.62 -6.89
N MET A 184 -7.36 5.91 -7.92
CA MET A 184 -6.99 5.56 -9.31
C MET A 184 -5.75 6.33 -9.77
N LYS A 185 -5.65 7.61 -9.44
CA LYS A 185 -4.45 8.43 -9.71
C LYS A 185 -3.22 7.83 -9.06
N LEU A 186 -3.32 7.54 -7.76
CA LEU A 186 -2.23 6.92 -7.01
C LEU A 186 -1.83 5.57 -7.60
N GLY A 187 -2.80 4.70 -7.88
CA GLY A 187 -2.55 3.39 -8.49
C GLY A 187 -1.75 3.52 -9.80
N ALA A 188 -2.16 4.44 -10.68
CA ALA A 188 -1.45 4.69 -11.93
C ALA A 188 -0.04 5.25 -11.71
N GLN A 189 0.15 6.15 -10.74
CA GLN A 189 1.45 6.70 -10.38
C GLN A 189 2.40 5.64 -9.84
N LEU A 190 1.92 4.75 -8.98
CA LEU A 190 2.71 3.65 -8.41
C LEU A 190 3.13 2.65 -9.49
N GLN A 191 2.21 2.27 -10.39
CA GLN A 191 2.51 1.37 -11.51
C GLN A 191 3.54 1.97 -12.49
N LEU A 192 3.51 3.27 -12.69
CA LEU A 192 4.49 4.00 -13.49
C LEU A 192 5.77 4.36 -12.71
N ARG A 193 5.91 3.95 -11.45
CA ARG A 193 7.01 4.34 -10.54
C ARG A 193 7.20 5.86 -10.44
N HIS A 194 6.12 6.61 -10.59
CA HIS A 194 6.12 8.08 -10.54
C HIS A 194 6.05 8.55 -9.08
N TRP A 195 7.09 8.23 -8.29
CA TRP A 195 7.13 8.46 -6.84
C TRP A 195 6.98 9.94 -6.46
N LYS A 196 7.62 10.85 -7.21
CA LYS A 196 7.48 12.29 -6.97
C LYS A 196 6.03 12.77 -7.12
N GLY A 197 5.30 12.22 -8.09
CA GLY A 197 3.89 12.53 -8.30
C GLY A 197 2.97 11.91 -7.26
N SER A 198 3.33 10.75 -6.67
CA SER A 198 2.49 10.09 -5.66
C SER A 198 2.42 10.86 -4.33
N VAL A 199 3.47 11.61 -3.99
CA VAL A 199 3.53 12.37 -2.73
C VAL A 199 2.34 13.34 -2.55
N PRO A 200 2.07 14.29 -3.47
CA PRO A 200 0.92 15.19 -3.32
C PRO A 200 -0.42 14.43 -3.38
N THR A 201 -0.54 13.35 -4.15
CA THR A 201 -1.76 12.55 -4.19
C THR A 201 -2.04 11.86 -2.86
N LEU A 202 -0.99 11.29 -2.22
CA LEU A 202 -1.10 10.66 -0.91
C LEU A 202 -1.44 11.66 0.20
N LYS A 203 -0.87 12.87 0.15
CA LYS A 203 -1.24 13.94 1.10
C LYS A 203 -2.73 14.30 0.99
N ARG A 204 -3.29 14.36 -0.23
CA ARG A 204 -4.73 14.58 -0.45
C ARG A 204 -5.56 13.39 0.06
N LEU A 205 -5.11 12.15 -0.13
CA LEU A 205 -5.77 10.94 0.40
C LEU A 205 -5.78 10.93 1.92
N ILE A 206 -4.69 11.31 2.57
CA ILE A 206 -4.61 11.48 4.03
C ILE A 206 -5.60 12.57 4.50
N ALA A 207 -5.72 13.68 3.77
CA ALA A 207 -6.69 14.72 4.12
C ALA A 207 -8.14 14.26 4.00
N VAL A 208 -8.45 13.31 3.09
CA VAL A 208 -9.79 12.72 2.93
C VAL A 208 -10.06 11.62 3.97
N GLU A 209 -9.06 10.81 4.27
CA GLU A 209 -9.14 9.69 5.23
C GLU A 209 -7.91 9.71 6.16
N PRO A 210 -7.87 10.60 7.16
CA PRO A 210 -6.69 10.78 8.03
C PRO A 210 -6.36 9.54 8.85
N ASP A 211 -7.35 8.74 9.23
CA ASP A 211 -7.18 7.54 10.05
C ASP A 211 -6.74 6.30 9.24
N ASN A 212 -6.64 6.42 7.92
CA ASN A 212 -6.25 5.31 7.07
C ASN A 212 -4.73 5.13 7.07
N ARG A 213 -4.23 4.25 7.95
CA ARG A 213 -2.82 3.90 8.09
C ARG A 213 -2.13 3.61 6.75
N ASN A 214 -2.82 3.01 5.79
CA ASN A 214 -2.22 2.62 4.51
C ASN A 214 -1.71 3.84 3.71
N TRP A 215 -2.39 4.97 3.79
CA TRP A 215 -1.96 6.19 3.10
C TRP A 215 -0.66 6.75 3.69
N TRP A 216 -0.53 6.73 5.02
CA TRP A 216 0.68 7.13 5.73
C TRP A 216 1.88 6.24 5.37
N MET A 217 1.67 4.91 5.37
CA MET A 217 2.73 3.96 5.03
C MET A 217 3.15 4.07 3.56
N GLN A 218 2.21 4.29 2.63
CA GLN A 218 2.54 4.50 1.22
C GLN A 218 3.26 5.83 0.99
N LEU A 219 2.92 6.89 1.75
CA LEU A 219 3.62 8.17 1.68
C LEU A 219 5.07 8.03 2.19
N THR A 220 5.24 7.35 3.32
CA THR A 220 6.56 6.99 3.86
C THR A 220 7.39 6.23 2.82
N SER A 221 6.80 5.17 2.23
CA SER A 221 7.45 4.38 1.19
C SER A 221 7.82 5.21 -0.05
N SER A 222 6.95 6.14 -0.45
CA SER A 222 7.23 7.04 -1.58
C SER A 222 8.44 7.94 -1.32
N TYR A 223 8.57 8.47 -0.09
CA TYR A 223 9.75 9.25 0.29
C TYR A 223 11.02 8.38 0.34
N MET A 224 10.93 7.14 0.84
CA MET A 224 12.05 6.19 0.80
C MET A 224 12.51 5.90 -0.64
N ARG A 225 11.56 5.72 -1.57
CA ARG A 225 11.87 5.53 -3.01
C ARG A 225 12.49 6.76 -3.68
N LEU A 226 12.31 7.93 -3.09
CA LEU A 226 12.90 9.19 -3.54
C LEU A 226 14.25 9.48 -2.86
N ASP A 227 14.79 8.55 -2.06
CA ASP A 227 15.99 8.73 -1.25
C ASP A 227 15.88 9.94 -0.29
N ARG A 228 14.72 10.07 0.35
CA ARG A 228 14.39 11.13 1.30
C ARG A 228 13.99 10.55 2.67
N PRO A 229 14.93 9.88 3.39
CA PRO A 229 14.63 9.18 4.64
C PRO A 229 14.20 10.13 5.78
N ALA A 230 14.70 11.37 5.80
CA ALA A 230 14.30 12.37 6.78
C ALA A 230 12.82 12.75 6.65
N ASP A 231 12.33 12.92 5.40
CA ASP A 231 10.90 13.16 5.18
C ASP A 231 10.05 11.95 5.51
N ALA A 232 10.53 10.75 5.18
CA ALA A 232 9.86 9.50 5.55
C ALA A 232 9.69 9.39 7.07
N LEU A 233 10.75 9.69 7.83
CA LEU A 233 10.71 9.72 9.29
C LEU A 233 9.73 10.77 9.81
N SER A 234 9.74 11.97 9.24
CA SER A 234 8.81 13.04 9.61
C SER A 234 7.35 12.62 9.43
N ILE A 235 7.02 11.93 8.33
CA ILE A 235 5.67 11.42 8.08
C ILE A 235 5.27 10.37 9.12
N LEU A 236 6.15 9.44 9.46
CA LEU A 236 5.88 8.44 10.52
C LEU A 236 5.69 9.11 11.89
N ALA A 237 6.51 10.11 12.21
CA ALA A 237 6.39 10.86 13.46
C ALA A 237 5.04 11.58 13.56
N ILE A 238 4.60 12.22 12.46
CA ILE A 238 3.28 12.87 12.40
C ILE A 238 2.17 11.82 12.54
N ALA A 239 2.22 10.73 11.80
CA ALA A 239 1.22 9.65 11.86
C ALA A 239 1.09 9.10 13.30
N LYS A 240 2.22 8.85 13.98
CA LYS A 240 2.22 8.36 15.37
C LYS A 240 1.62 9.39 16.33
N ARG A 241 1.97 10.67 16.19
CA ARG A 241 1.41 11.77 16.99
C ARG A 241 -0.10 11.90 16.79
N ASP A 242 -0.57 11.72 15.55
CA ASP A 242 -1.98 11.85 15.19
C ASP A 242 -2.79 10.56 15.53
N GLY A 243 -2.18 9.60 16.24
CA GLY A 243 -2.85 8.44 16.80
C GLY A 243 -2.95 7.23 15.89
N ILE A 244 -2.26 7.22 14.75
CA ILE A 244 -2.24 6.05 13.86
C ILE A 244 -1.59 4.86 14.58
N VAL A 245 -2.32 3.75 14.64
CA VAL A 245 -1.84 2.50 15.25
C VAL A 245 -0.78 1.86 14.36
N PHE A 246 0.43 1.75 14.89
CA PHE A 246 1.56 1.13 14.20
C PHE A 246 1.61 -0.38 14.44
N SER A 247 1.92 -1.12 13.39
CA SER A 247 2.34 -2.52 13.51
C SER A 247 3.78 -2.59 14.05
N THR A 248 4.20 -3.77 14.47
CA THR A 248 5.61 -4.02 14.84
C THR A 248 6.56 -3.60 13.72
N GLN A 249 6.22 -3.91 12.48
CA GLN A 249 7.04 -3.57 11.30
C GLN A 249 7.14 -2.06 11.07
N ASP A 250 6.08 -1.30 11.31
CA ASP A 250 6.12 0.17 11.20
C ASP A 250 7.02 0.77 12.28
N THR A 251 6.94 0.23 13.50
CA THR A 251 7.80 0.67 14.62
C THR A 251 9.26 0.34 14.35
N LEU A 252 9.55 -0.85 13.82
CA LEU A 252 10.91 -1.22 13.39
C LEU A 252 11.43 -0.28 12.30
N MET A 253 10.62 -0.01 11.27
CA MET A 253 11.00 0.93 10.20
C MET A 253 11.27 2.33 10.76
N MET A 254 10.44 2.83 11.67
CA MET A 254 10.64 4.14 12.30
C MET A 254 11.91 4.15 13.15
N ALA A 255 12.16 3.12 13.93
CA ALA A 255 13.38 2.97 14.72
C ALA A 255 14.64 2.92 13.83
N GLN A 256 14.59 2.16 12.73
CA GLN A 256 15.68 2.11 11.76
C GLN A 256 15.99 3.49 11.17
N LEU A 257 14.94 4.25 10.81
CA LEU A 257 15.10 5.59 10.27
C LEU A 257 15.71 6.55 11.29
N TYR A 258 15.31 6.48 12.58
CA TYR A 258 15.94 7.27 13.63
C TYR A 258 17.44 6.92 13.78
N ALA A 259 17.77 5.64 13.81
CA ALA A 259 19.17 5.21 13.92
C ALA A 259 20.01 5.66 12.71
N GLN A 260 19.45 5.60 11.49
CA GLN A 260 20.12 6.12 10.28
C GLN A 260 20.32 7.64 10.30
N GLN A 261 19.46 8.38 10.99
CA GLN A 261 19.60 9.82 11.19
C GLN A 261 20.52 10.17 12.37
N GLY A 262 21.19 9.19 12.98
CA GLY A 262 22.11 9.42 14.08
C GLY A 262 21.43 9.61 15.45
N ILE A 263 20.21 9.14 15.61
CA ILE A 263 19.42 9.25 16.87
C ILE A 263 19.07 7.85 17.38
N PRO A 264 20.08 7.02 17.72
CA PRO A 264 19.86 5.62 18.11
C PRO A 264 19.15 5.48 19.47
N GLU A 265 19.26 6.45 20.37
CA GLU A 265 18.53 6.41 21.66
C GLU A 265 17.02 6.38 21.45
N VAL A 266 16.49 7.25 20.59
CA VAL A 266 15.05 7.28 20.28
C VAL A 266 14.63 6.00 19.57
N ALA A 267 15.48 5.46 18.68
CA ALA A 267 15.23 4.18 18.03
C ALA A 267 15.11 3.04 19.04
N ALA A 268 16.01 2.97 20.01
CA ALA A 268 15.99 1.98 21.08
C ALA A 268 14.77 2.13 21.99
N GLN A 269 14.46 3.37 22.40
CA GLN A 269 13.31 3.65 23.25
C GLN A 269 12.00 3.22 22.59
N LEU A 270 11.81 3.52 21.31
CA LEU A 270 10.62 3.08 20.54
C LEU A 270 10.41 1.56 20.60
N LEU A 271 11.49 0.78 20.57
CA LEU A 271 11.42 -0.67 20.64
C LEU A 271 11.30 -1.18 22.07
N SER A 272 11.85 -0.43 23.03
CA SER A 272 11.70 -0.73 24.47
C SER A 272 10.24 -0.63 24.92
N ASP A 273 9.49 0.34 24.38
CA ASP A 273 8.08 0.59 24.71
C ASP A 273 7.12 -0.48 24.15
N LEU A 274 7.59 -1.36 23.28
CA LEU A 274 6.79 -2.46 22.74
C LEU A 274 6.48 -3.49 23.84
N SER A 275 5.26 -4.06 23.78
CA SER A 275 4.77 -5.05 24.75
C SER A 275 4.06 -6.23 24.07
N GLY A 276 3.77 -7.27 24.85
CA GLY A 276 3.04 -8.44 24.37
C GLY A 276 3.67 -9.08 23.14
N LYS A 277 2.87 -9.40 22.14
CA LYS A 277 3.34 -10.04 20.89
C LYS A 277 4.25 -9.17 20.01
N GLN A 278 4.26 -7.87 20.23
CA GLN A 278 5.14 -6.94 19.51
C GLN A 278 6.58 -7.00 20.03
N LYS A 279 6.77 -7.40 21.30
CA LYS A 279 8.09 -7.63 21.92
C LYS A 279 8.53 -9.06 21.63
N ASN A 280 9.27 -9.23 20.57
CA ASN A 280 9.79 -10.53 20.10
C ASN A 280 11.32 -10.51 19.99
N GLU A 281 11.91 -11.62 19.54
CA GLU A 281 13.37 -11.72 19.37
C GLU A 281 13.92 -10.60 18.50
N GLU A 282 13.32 -10.36 17.32
CA GLU A 282 13.78 -9.36 16.36
C GLU A 282 13.80 -7.96 16.97
N THR A 283 12.69 -7.52 17.57
CA THR A 283 12.59 -6.20 18.20
C THR A 283 13.54 -6.05 19.38
N THR A 284 13.76 -7.12 20.16
CA THR A 284 14.68 -7.13 21.32
C THR A 284 16.14 -7.01 20.87
N VAL A 285 16.50 -7.68 19.76
CA VAL A 285 17.86 -7.59 19.19
C VAL A 285 18.12 -6.19 18.62
N TYR A 286 17.17 -5.60 17.88
CA TYR A 286 17.34 -4.23 17.38
C TYR A 286 17.41 -3.20 18.51
N GLU A 287 16.59 -3.35 19.54
CA GLU A 287 16.64 -2.52 20.74
C GLU A 287 18.04 -2.55 21.38
N ALA A 288 18.58 -3.75 21.63
CA ALA A 288 19.92 -3.91 22.22
C ALA A 288 21.02 -3.28 21.35
N ARG A 289 20.92 -3.46 20.02
CA ARG A 289 21.86 -2.85 19.07
C ARG A 289 21.79 -1.32 19.09
N TYR A 290 20.60 -0.74 19.12
CA TYR A 290 20.45 0.72 19.12
C TYR A 290 20.90 1.33 20.44
N TRP A 291 20.65 0.69 21.59
CA TRP A 291 21.26 1.09 22.87
C TRP A 291 22.79 1.03 22.82
N GLN A 292 23.34 -0.01 22.19
CA GLN A 292 24.80 -0.12 22.00
C GLN A 292 25.35 0.99 21.07
N MET A 293 24.64 1.33 20.00
CA MET A 293 25.00 2.46 19.11
C MET A 293 24.93 3.80 19.84
N ALA A 294 23.96 3.96 20.72
CA ALA A 294 23.82 5.13 21.60
C ALA A 294 24.87 5.20 22.71
N LYS A 295 25.66 4.14 22.88
CA LYS A 295 26.63 3.96 24.02
C LYS A 295 25.95 3.92 25.38
N GLU A 296 24.66 3.61 25.42
CA GLU A 296 23.89 3.36 26.63
C GLU A 296 24.13 1.90 27.07
N TRP A 297 25.30 1.69 27.69
CA TRP A 297 25.86 0.34 27.92
C TRP A 297 25.00 -0.53 28.83
N ASP A 298 24.45 0.01 29.92
CA ASP A 298 23.59 -0.73 30.84
C ASP A 298 22.31 -1.20 30.15
N ASN A 299 21.68 -0.32 29.36
CA ASN A 299 20.51 -0.64 28.59
C ASN A 299 20.82 -1.67 27.49
N ALA A 300 21.98 -1.56 26.84
CA ALA A 300 22.44 -2.51 25.85
C ALA A 300 22.67 -3.90 26.45
N ILE A 301 23.35 -3.98 27.61
CA ILE A 301 23.57 -5.22 28.35
C ILE A 301 22.25 -5.86 28.75
N ALA A 302 21.31 -5.07 29.27
CA ALA A 302 19.98 -5.56 29.64
C ALA A 302 19.21 -6.09 28.39
N GLY A 303 19.30 -5.37 27.27
CA GLY A 303 18.71 -5.76 26.00
C GLY A 303 19.29 -7.08 25.46
N TRP A 304 20.63 -7.20 25.39
CA TRP A 304 21.30 -8.42 24.96
C TRP A 304 21.03 -9.60 25.90
N ARG A 305 20.86 -9.36 27.21
CA ARG A 305 20.47 -10.40 28.17
C ARG A 305 19.08 -10.95 27.79
N ARG A 306 18.07 -10.09 27.60
CA ARG A 306 16.74 -10.50 27.16
C ARG A 306 16.80 -11.25 25.83
N ALA A 307 17.57 -10.75 24.87
CA ALA A 307 17.75 -11.44 23.57
C ALA A 307 18.35 -12.84 23.74
N SER A 308 19.32 -12.98 24.65
CA SER A 308 19.97 -14.28 24.94
C SER A 308 19.09 -15.29 25.69
N GLU A 309 18.05 -14.83 26.36
CA GLU A 309 17.01 -15.66 26.98
C GLU A 309 16.01 -16.18 25.94
N LEU A 310 15.75 -15.38 24.90
CA LEU A 310 14.90 -15.78 23.77
C LEU A 310 15.61 -16.75 22.81
N ASP A 311 16.89 -16.49 22.50
CA ASP A 311 17.73 -17.40 21.70
C ASP A 311 19.19 -17.33 22.16
N ASN A 312 19.77 -18.50 22.48
CA ASN A 312 21.14 -18.62 22.95
C ASN A 312 22.20 -18.06 21.97
N LYS A 313 21.89 -17.97 20.67
CA LYS A 313 22.82 -17.40 19.67
C LYS A 313 23.24 -15.96 19.99
N HIS A 314 22.43 -15.21 20.73
CA HIS A 314 22.71 -13.82 21.12
C HIS A 314 23.60 -13.70 22.34
N ARG A 315 23.83 -14.80 23.10
CA ARG A 315 24.65 -14.82 24.30
C ARG A 315 26.11 -14.43 24.06
N TRP A 316 26.61 -14.73 22.89
CA TRP A 316 27.94 -14.29 22.48
C TRP A 316 28.06 -12.76 22.43
N HIS A 317 27.07 -12.06 21.88
CA HIS A 317 27.06 -10.60 21.85
C HIS A 317 27.01 -10.00 23.26
N LEU A 318 26.19 -10.56 24.15
CA LEU A 318 26.18 -10.19 25.58
C LEU A 318 27.53 -10.35 26.21
N ALA A 319 28.17 -11.50 26.03
CA ALA A 319 29.48 -11.78 26.63
C ALA A 319 30.56 -10.82 26.12
N GLN A 320 30.58 -10.52 24.83
CA GLN A 320 31.52 -9.56 24.25
C GLN A 320 31.30 -8.14 24.79
N LEU A 321 30.05 -7.70 24.91
CA LEU A 321 29.75 -6.39 25.48
C LEU A 321 30.17 -6.30 26.96
N LEU A 322 29.90 -7.34 27.74
CA LEU A 322 30.35 -7.42 29.12
C LEU A 322 31.87 -7.35 29.25
N LEU A 323 32.63 -8.02 28.34
CA LEU A 323 34.11 -7.89 28.29
C LEU A 323 34.55 -6.48 27.96
N GLN A 324 33.88 -5.84 27.02
CA GLN A 324 34.17 -4.46 26.59
C GLN A 324 33.93 -3.47 27.72
N GLN A 325 32.91 -3.69 28.53
CA GLN A 325 32.54 -2.84 29.68
C GLN A 325 33.21 -3.31 31.01
N GLU A 326 34.26 -4.13 30.93
CA GLU A 326 35.07 -4.60 32.03
C GLU A 326 34.34 -5.44 33.10
N HIS A 327 33.14 -5.92 32.78
CA HIS A 327 32.37 -6.84 33.64
C HIS A 327 32.85 -8.30 33.49
N TYR A 328 34.15 -8.53 33.75
CA TYR A 328 34.84 -9.79 33.41
C TYR A 328 34.22 -11.03 34.04
N GLN A 329 33.83 -10.98 35.32
CA GLN A 329 33.19 -12.12 35.97
C GLN A 329 31.82 -12.46 35.38
N ALA A 330 31.04 -11.42 35.05
CA ALA A 330 29.76 -11.61 34.36
C ALA A 330 29.97 -12.19 32.95
N ALA A 331 30.97 -11.69 32.22
CA ALA A 331 31.34 -12.20 30.91
C ALA A 331 31.70 -13.68 30.97
N LEU A 332 32.51 -14.12 31.93
CA LEU A 332 32.88 -15.53 32.11
C LEU A 332 31.64 -16.42 32.36
N ARG A 333 30.70 -15.96 33.18
CA ARG A 333 29.42 -16.68 33.37
C ARG A 333 28.65 -16.89 32.07
N GLU A 334 28.59 -15.85 31.26
CA GLU A 334 27.85 -15.95 29.96
C GLU A 334 28.63 -16.76 28.92
N LEU A 335 29.97 -16.62 28.82
CA LEU A 335 30.85 -17.42 27.94
C LEU A 335 30.74 -18.93 28.19
N ASN A 336 30.48 -19.34 29.44
CA ASN A 336 30.28 -20.74 29.78
C ASN A 336 28.95 -21.32 29.23
N LYS A 337 27.99 -20.46 28.94
CA LYS A 337 26.66 -20.84 28.43
C LYS A 337 26.52 -20.65 26.91
N VAL A 338 27.53 -20.05 26.25
CA VAL A 338 27.50 -19.86 24.78
C VAL A 338 27.53 -21.21 24.07
N ASN A 339 26.73 -21.36 23.05
CA ASN A 339 26.82 -22.51 22.15
C ASN A 339 28.17 -22.50 21.42
N ARG A 340 28.92 -23.59 21.58
CA ARG A 340 30.29 -23.74 21.06
C ARG A 340 30.42 -24.06 19.59
N SER A 341 29.31 -24.34 18.89
CA SER A 341 29.31 -24.69 17.49
C SER A 341 30.04 -23.65 16.63
N GLY A 342 31.15 -24.02 16.05
CA GLY A 342 31.92 -23.20 15.12
C GLY A 342 32.72 -22.02 15.71
N ARG A 343 32.76 -21.83 17.07
CA ARG A 343 33.50 -20.73 17.69
C ARG A 343 34.15 -21.06 19.01
N THR A 344 34.49 -22.31 19.21
CA THR A 344 35.10 -22.78 20.50
C THR A 344 36.40 -22.05 20.80
N ALA A 345 37.28 -21.88 19.81
CA ALA A 345 38.54 -21.15 19.99
C ALA A 345 38.32 -19.67 20.39
N ASP A 346 37.36 -18.98 19.76
CA ASP A 346 37.03 -17.60 20.11
C ASP A 346 36.52 -17.45 21.55
N ILE A 347 35.70 -18.41 21.99
CA ILE A 347 35.18 -18.47 23.37
C ILE A 347 36.33 -18.64 24.35
N GLU A 348 37.27 -19.57 24.06
CA GLU A 348 38.41 -19.81 24.94
C GLU A 348 39.37 -18.60 24.96
N LEU A 349 39.63 -17.92 23.84
CA LEU A 349 40.39 -16.66 23.80
C LEU A 349 39.69 -15.55 24.58
N ALA A 350 38.37 -15.43 24.50
CA ALA A 350 37.60 -14.47 25.26
C ALA A 350 37.70 -14.72 26.78
N LYS A 351 37.68 -16.01 27.18
CA LYS A 351 37.89 -16.39 28.58
C LYS A 351 39.33 -16.09 29.04
N ALA A 352 40.33 -16.40 28.20
CA ALA A 352 41.74 -16.08 28.52
C ALA A 352 41.89 -14.58 28.77
N ARG A 353 41.30 -13.73 27.95
CA ARG A 353 41.30 -12.27 28.09
C ARG A 353 40.62 -11.84 29.42
N ALA A 354 39.47 -12.42 29.74
CA ALA A 354 38.76 -12.11 30.99
C ALA A 354 39.55 -12.50 32.22
N PHE A 355 40.12 -13.69 32.25
CA PHE A 355 40.96 -14.16 33.37
C PHE A 355 42.25 -13.33 33.51
N TYR A 356 42.87 -12.95 32.41
CA TYR A 356 44.01 -12.04 32.43
C TYR A 356 43.68 -10.70 33.12
N LYS A 357 42.56 -10.10 32.75
CA LYS A 357 42.08 -8.83 33.32
C LYS A 357 41.71 -8.96 34.84
N LEU A 358 41.37 -10.18 35.27
CA LEU A 358 41.13 -10.50 36.68
C LEU A 358 42.44 -10.89 37.42
N SER A 359 43.61 -10.76 36.80
CA SER A 359 44.91 -11.15 37.33
C SER A 359 45.02 -12.65 37.62
N GLN A 360 44.13 -13.48 37.05
CA GLN A 360 44.16 -14.94 37.19
C GLN A 360 44.99 -15.56 36.04
N PHE A 361 46.29 -15.39 36.08
CA PHE A 361 47.18 -15.67 34.95
C PHE A 361 47.23 -17.15 34.56
N ASP A 362 47.17 -18.08 35.54
CA ASP A 362 47.15 -19.53 35.30
C ASP A 362 45.90 -19.93 34.52
N ASN A 363 44.73 -19.44 34.94
CA ASN A 363 43.48 -19.68 34.22
C ASN A 363 43.52 -19.06 32.82
N ALA A 364 44.09 -17.88 32.68
CA ALA A 364 44.24 -17.22 31.38
C ALA A 364 45.11 -18.05 30.42
N LEU A 365 46.26 -18.54 30.91
CA LEU A 365 47.18 -19.38 30.15
C LEU A 365 46.53 -20.72 29.74
N MET A 366 45.79 -21.36 30.65
CA MET A 366 45.05 -22.58 30.37
C MET A 366 44.06 -22.39 29.22
N HIS A 367 43.26 -21.30 29.27
CA HIS A 367 42.28 -21.02 28.23
C HIS A 367 42.92 -20.60 26.90
N ALA A 368 44.05 -19.89 26.90
CA ALA A 368 44.81 -19.57 25.68
C ALA A 368 45.34 -20.84 24.99
N LYS A 369 45.86 -21.81 25.74
CA LYS A 369 46.31 -23.12 25.21
C LYS A 369 45.13 -23.87 24.63
N ARG A 370 43.99 -23.95 25.30
CA ARG A 370 42.78 -24.60 24.75
C ARG A 370 42.31 -23.96 23.46
N ALA A 371 42.40 -22.64 23.35
CA ALA A 371 42.03 -21.96 22.10
C ALA A 371 42.92 -22.41 20.94
N ASP A 372 44.25 -22.52 21.14
CA ASP A 372 45.19 -22.98 20.14
C ASP A 372 45.01 -24.47 19.77
N GLU A 373 44.61 -25.30 20.76
CA GLU A 373 44.26 -26.72 20.52
C GLU A 373 43.03 -26.87 19.63
N TYR A 374 41.99 -26.03 19.81
CA TYR A 374 40.79 -26.07 18.99
C TYR A 374 41.03 -25.51 17.59
N GLN A 375 41.76 -24.41 17.49
CA GLN A 375 42.10 -23.74 16.26
C GLN A 375 43.44 -23.02 16.39
N PRO A 376 44.54 -23.60 15.92
CA PRO A 376 45.85 -22.96 15.96
C PRO A 376 45.81 -21.57 15.28
N SER A 377 46.32 -20.56 16.02
CA SER A 377 46.32 -19.18 15.50
C SER A 377 47.49 -18.37 16.09
N GLU A 378 48.03 -17.44 15.33
CA GLU A 378 49.11 -16.54 15.80
C GLU A 378 48.62 -15.71 17.01
N GLN A 379 47.34 -15.40 17.11
CA GLN A 379 46.78 -14.74 18.25
C GLN A 379 46.85 -15.62 19.52
N ALA A 380 46.46 -16.88 19.41
CA ALA A 380 46.51 -17.78 20.57
C ALA A 380 47.97 -18.03 21.01
N LYS A 381 48.89 -18.27 20.07
CA LYS A 381 50.35 -18.44 20.37
C LYS A 381 50.94 -17.20 21.05
N SER A 382 50.61 -16.01 20.58
CA SER A 382 51.06 -14.75 21.21
C SER A 382 50.54 -14.60 22.66
N TRP A 383 49.27 -14.96 22.89
CA TRP A 383 48.71 -15.00 24.23
C TRP A 383 49.39 -16.03 25.11
N ILE A 384 49.64 -17.24 24.62
CA ILE A 384 50.36 -18.30 25.37
C ILE A 384 51.73 -17.83 25.76
N HIS A 385 52.51 -17.28 24.81
CA HIS A 385 53.88 -16.79 25.08
C HIS A 385 53.85 -15.70 26.19
N TYR A 386 53.00 -14.66 26.01
CA TYR A 386 52.89 -13.55 26.94
C TYR A 386 52.48 -14.02 28.35
N LEU A 387 51.46 -14.87 28.46
CA LEU A 387 50.92 -15.35 29.71
C LEU A 387 51.91 -16.31 30.43
N SER A 388 52.67 -17.09 29.70
CA SER A 388 53.71 -17.98 30.26
C SER A 388 54.80 -17.18 31.00
N VAL A 389 55.19 -16.03 30.46
CA VAL A 389 56.13 -15.12 31.16
C VAL A 389 55.46 -14.49 32.40
N LYS A 390 54.20 -14.07 32.29
CA LYS A 390 53.47 -13.48 33.44
C LYS A 390 53.27 -14.44 34.59
N VAL A 391 52.95 -15.71 34.34
CA VAL A 391 52.82 -16.77 35.35
C VAL A 391 54.14 -16.97 36.08
N LYS A 392 55.28 -17.06 35.38
CA LYS A 392 56.61 -17.19 35.97
C LYS A 392 56.94 -16.02 36.93
N LEU A 393 56.71 -14.79 36.45
CA LEU A 393 56.99 -13.59 37.25
C LEU A 393 56.07 -13.48 38.48
N SER A 394 54.81 -13.91 38.38
CA SER A 394 53.91 -13.93 39.55
C SER A 394 54.31 -14.96 40.59
N ALA A 395 54.79 -16.14 40.19
CA ALA A 395 55.29 -17.17 41.09
C ALA A 395 56.56 -16.69 41.83
N GLU A 396 57.52 -16.10 41.11
CA GLU A 396 58.75 -15.53 41.75
C GLU A 396 58.44 -14.39 42.72
N HIS A 397 57.39 -13.61 42.55
CA HIS A 397 56.98 -12.57 43.50
C HIS A 397 56.33 -13.16 44.76
N SER A 398 55.52 -14.20 44.63
CA SER A 398 54.88 -14.89 45.72
C SER A 398 55.94 -15.57 46.63
N ASP A 399 56.92 -16.28 46.00
CA ASP A 399 58.01 -16.93 46.75
C ASP A 399 58.89 -15.92 47.49
N ARG A 400 59.08 -14.70 47.00
CA ARG A 400 59.83 -13.64 47.67
C ARG A 400 59.07 -13.05 48.88
N GLN A 401 57.73 -12.99 48.83
CA GLN A 401 56.87 -12.48 49.88
C GLN A 401 56.70 -13.50 51.04
N GLU A 402 56.74 -14.82 50.75
CA GLU A 402 56.69 -15.89 51.77
C GLU A 402 58.00 -16.06 52.46
N ASN A 403 59.14 -15.65 51.90
CA ASN A 403 60.50 -15.77 52.45
C ASN A 403 61.01 -14.47 53.08
N SER A 404 60.16 -13.43 53.25
CA SER A 404 60.44 -12.15 53.93
C SER A 404 59.62 -12.02 55.18
#